data_8b020ae777c2b7248efaac122fe02ef0
#
_entry.id   8b020ae777c2b7248efaac122fe02ef0
#
_cell.length_a   1.000
_cell.length_b   1.000
_cell.length_c   1.000
_cell.angle_alpha   90.00
_cell.angle_beta   90.00
_cell.angle_gamma   90.00
#
_symmetry.space_group_name_H-M   'P 1'
#
loop_
_entity.id
_entity.type
_entity.pdbx_description
1 polymer ?
#
loop_
_entity_poly.entity_id
_entity_poly.type
_entity_poly.pdbx_seq_one_letter_code
_entity_poly.pdbx_strand_id
1 'polypeptide(L)'
;IETIKAGRSEKMQPYQLLSGEDRKSLVIFTGGTSQGQKVLLQDQQFWLQLPGSRRALRITPLQKLMGEASSGDVATLNWQQDYQLVAADRQSEGIQLSLQAKREGLSYQRIELWVSSTDQFPLRAEFYLPSGKQAKYARFVRSSAGAAPRVVAMELLDRMHSKDVTVLHYDVVTPQALPARLF
;
A
#
# COMPACT_ATOMS: atom_id res chain seq x y z
N ILE A 1 -10.49 -1.99 2.35
CA ILE A 1 -10.30 -1.67 0.91
C ILE A 1 -11.66 -1.45 0.29
N GLU A 2 -11.80 -0.39 -0.46
CA GLU A 2 -13.03 -0.05 -1.17
C GLU A 2 -12.73 0.11 -2.67
N THR A 3 -13.61 -0.40 -3.53
CA THR A 3 -13.59 -0.11 -4.97
C THR A 3 -14.74 0.83 -5.32
N ILE A 4 -14.40 1.92 -5.99
CA ILE A 4 -15.35 2.94 -6.45
C ILE A 4 -15.36 2.91 -7.97
N LYS A 5 -16.54 2.70 -8.59
CA LYS A 5 -16.74 2.77 -10.03
C LYS A 5 -17.76 3.83 -10.38
N ALA A 6 -17.42 4.64 -11.37
CA ALA A 6 -18.26 5.76 -11.78
C ALA A 6 -18.77 6.62 -10.61
N GLY A 7 -17.93 6.81 -9.57
CA GLY A 7 -18.25 7.60 -8.38
C GLY A 7 -19.15 6.91 -7.34
N ARG A 8 -19.42 5.60 -7.50
CA ARG A 8 -20.22 4.82 -6.55
C ARG A 8 -19.40 3.71 -5.92
N SER A 9 -19.52 3.53 -4.59
CA SER A 9 -18.94 2.38 -3.90
C SER A 9 -19.60 1.10 -4.39
N GLU A 10 -18.80 0.18 -4.95
CA GLU A 10 -19.26 -1.13 -5.41
C GLU A 10 -18.96 -2.24 -4.43
N LYS A 11 -17.81 -2.17 -3.79
CA LYS A 11 -17.31 -3.25 -2.96
C LYS A 11 -16.45 -2.70 -1.83
N MET A 12 -16.70 -3.20 -0.62
CA MET A 12 -15.87 -2.90 0.55
C MET A 12 -15.43 -4.20 1.21
N GLN A 13 -14.15 -4.28 1.54
CA GLN A 13 -13.58 -5.42 2.24
C GLN A 13 -12.75 -4.94 3.42
N PRO A 14 -13.25 -5.08 4.64
CA PRO A 14 -12.51 -4.74 5.84
C PRO A 14 -11.36 -5.73 6.04
N TYR A 15 -10.24 -5.22 6.54
CA TYR A 15 -9.07 -6.01 6.88
C TYR A 15 -8.37 -5.46 8.11
N GLN A 16 -7.61 -6.32 8.76
CA GLN A 16 -6.67 -5.97 9.80
C GLN A 16 -5.26 -6.17 9.25
N LEU A 17 -4.38 -5.18 9.44
CA LEU A 17 -2.98 -5.29 9.14
C LEU A 17 -2.19 -5.32 10.44
N LEU A 18 -1.44 -6.39 10.65
CA LEU A 18 -0.45 -6.52 11.71
C LEU A 18 0.92 -6.34 11.08
N SER A 19 1.64 -5.28 11.44
CA SER A 19 2.97 -4.98 10.92
C SER A 19 3.98 -5.07 12.06
N GLY A 20 4.92 -5.99 11.93
CA GLY A 20 6.02 -6.21 12.85
C GLY A 20 7.31 -5.55 12.37
N GLU A 21 8.38 -5.77 13.14
CA GLU A 21 9.74 -5.45 12.74
C GLU A 21 10.21 -6.41 11.62
N ASP A 22 11.39 -6.15 11.04
CA ASP A 22 12.05 -7.03 10.07
C ASP A 22 11.18 -7.40 8.86
N ARG A 23 10.36 -6.43 8.37
CA ARG A 23 9.51 -6.63 7.19
C ARG A 23 8.54 -7.81 7.30
N LYS A 24 8.00 -8.00 8.46
CA LYS A 24 6.93 -8.97 8.69
C LYS A 24 5.60 -8.25 8.75
N SER A 25 4.65 -8.68 7.96
CA SER A 25 3.27 -8.20 8.06
C SER A 25 2.28 -9.29 7.74
N LEU A 26 1.15 -9.25 8.41
CA LEU A 26 0.03 -10.15 8.21
C LEU A 26 -1.24 -9.35 7.98
N VAL A 27 -1.81 -9.49 6.79
CA VAL A 27 -3.12 -8.95 6.42
C VAL A 27 -4.17 -10.02 6.62
N ILE A 28 -5.24 -9.71 7.34
CA ILE A 28 -6.36 -10.62 7.60
C ILE A 28 -7.63 -9.92 7.12
N PHE A 29 -8.29 -10.47 6.10
CA PHE A 29 -9.59 -9.97 5.68
C PHE A 29 -10.66 -10.41 6.67
N THR A 30 -11.33 -9.44 7.30
CA THR A 30 -12.28 -9.66 8.40
C THR A 30 -13.72 -9.67 7.95
N GLY A 31 -13.99 -9.36 6.68
CA GLY A 31 -15.34 -9.34 6.12
C GLY A 31 -15.34 -9.33 4.59
N GLY A 32 -16.54 -9.23 4.02
CA GLY A 32 -16.76 -9.24 2.58
C GLY A 32 -16.49 -10.61 1.93
N THR A 33 -16.30 -10.61 0.61
CA THR A 33 -16.09 -11.84 -0.18
C THR A 33 -14.76 -12.53 0.10
N SER A 34 -13.80 -11.83 0.70
CA SER A 34 -12.48 -12.37 1.06
C SER A 34 -12.33 -12.68 2.55
N GLN A 35 -13.44 -12.69 3.30
CA GLN A 35 -13.40 -12.98 4.75
C GLN A 35 -12.63 -14.28 5.05
N GLY A 36 -11.68 -14.19 6.00
CA GLY A 36 -10.79 -15.29 6.37
C GLY A 36 -9.57 -15.49 5.47
N GLN A 37 -9.48 -14.79 4.34
CA GLN A 37 -8.26 -14.75 3.53
C GLN A 37 -7.16 -14.04 4.30
N LYS A 38 -5.92 -14.56 4.19
CA LYS A 38 -4.75 -13.98 4.83
C LYS A 38 -3.64 -13.79 3.80
N VAL A 39 -2.89 -12.69 3.95
CA VAL A 39 -1.64 -12.46 3.20
C VAL A 39 -0.53 -12.22 4.21
N LEU A 40 0.47 -13.07 4.17
CA LEU A 40 1.69 -12.93 4.97
C LEU A 40 2.81 -12.38 4.09
N LEU A 41 3.45 -11.32 4.54
CA LEU A 41 4.77 -10.89 4.10
C LEU A 41 5.77 -11.30 5.16
N GLN A 42 6.78 -12.06 4.78
CA GLN A 42 7.93 -12.38 5.60
C GLN A 42 9.19 -12.19 4.76
N ASP A 43 10.07 -11.28 5.16
CA ASP A 43 11.24 -10.82 4.43
C ASP A 43 10.88 -10.22 3.06
N GLN A 44 10.94 -11.02 2.02
CA GLN A 44 10.59 -10.61 0.63
C GLN A 44 9.54 -11.55 0.02
N GLN A 45 9.04 -12.50 0.78
CA GLN A 45 8.13 -13.51 0.29
C GLN A 45 6.70 -13.22 0.72
N PHE A 46 5.80 -13.28 -0.25
CA PHE A 46 4.37 -13.11 -0.05
C PHE A 46 3.68 -14.47 -0.14
N TRP A 47 2.84 -14.73 0.84
CA TRP A 47 2.07 -15.95 0.95
C TRP A 47 0.59 -15.63 1.09
N LEU A 48 -0.24 -16.30 0.31
CA LEU A 48 -1.69 -16.18 0.35
C LEU A 48 -2.29 -17.47 0.91
N GLN A 49 -3.09 -17.35 1.97
CA GLN A 49 -3.93 -18.42 2.48
C GLN A 49 -5.40 -18.11 2.21
N LEU A 50 -6.07 -18.99 1.47
CA LEU A 50 -7.50 -18.90 1.21
C LEU A 50 -8.32 -19.42 2.40
N PRO A 51 -9.56 -18.94 2.60
CA PRO A 51 -10.47 -19.46 3.64
C PRO A 51 -10.65 -20.97 3.49
N GLY A 52 -10.58 -21.68 4.62
CA GLY A 52 -10.72 -23.16 4.64
C GLY A 52 -9.49 -23.94 4.12
N SER A 53 -8.51 -23.27 3.53
CA SER A 53 -7.28 -23.93 3.08
C SER A 53 -6.26 -24.07 4.23
N ARG A 54 -5.65 -25.25 4.33
CA ARG A 54 -4.49 -25.48 5.22
C ARG A 54 -3.15 -25.14 4.55
N ARG A 55 -3.16 -24.85 3.24
CA ARG A 55 -1.96 -24.55 2.46
C ARG A 55 -1.93 -23.08 2.10
N ALA A 56 -0.78 -22.44 2.31
CA ALA A 56 -0.48 -21.13 1.78
C ALA A 56 0.16 -21.25 0.40
N LEU A 57 -0.20 -20.35 -0.51
CA LEU A 57 0.31 -20.23 -1.86
C LEU A 57 1.31 -19.08 -1.91
N ARG A 58 2.48 -19.32 -2.51
CA ARG A 58 3.40 -18.21 -2.76
C ARG A 58 2.85 -17.33 -3.87
N ILE A 59 2.83 -16.03 -3.64
CA ILE A 59 2.35 -15.02 -4.59
C ILE A 59 3.40 -13.94 -4.82
N THR A 60 3.19 -13.10 -5.81
CA THR A 60 4.05 -11.94 -6.08
C THR A 60 3.54 -10.70 -5.33
N PRO A 61 4.40 -9.70 -5.06
CA PRO A 61 3.97 -8.45 -4.45
C PRO A 61 2.95 -7.67 -5.31
N LEU A 62 2.94 -7.92 -6.63
CA LEU A 62 1.99 -7.29 -7.58
C LEU A 62 0.68 -8.07 -7.74
N GLN A 63 0.52 -9.20 -7.02
CA GLN A 63 -0.74 -9.94 -7.05
C GLN A 63 -1.88 -9.05 -6.57
N LYS A 64 -2.84 -8.77 -7.45
CA LYS A 64 -4.03 -7.98 -7.11
C LYS A 64 -4.87 -8.72 -6.07
N LEU A 65 -5.24 -8.01 -5.01
CA LEU A 65 -6.13 -8.50 -3.96
C LEU A 65 -7.56 -7.99 -4.18
N MET A 66 -7.70 -6.69 -4.50
CA MET A 66 -8.99 -6.09 -4.82
C MET A 66 -8.79 -4.81 -5.64
N GLY A 67 -9.51 -4.67 -6.75
CA GLY A 67 -9.37 -3.54 -7.65
C GLY A 67 -7.90 -3.34 -8.06
N GLU A 68 -7.37 -2.14 -7.85
CA GLU A 68 -5.98 -1.82 -8.12
C GLU A 68 -5.02 -2.12 -6.95
N ALA A 69 -5.55 -2.47 -5.76
CA ALA A 69 -4.72 -2.81 -4.62
C ALA A 69 -4.08 -4.19 -4.78
N SER A 70 -2.76 -4.23 -4.74
CA SER A 70 -1.96 -5.46 -4.72
C SER A 70 -1.54 -5.85 -3.30
N SER A 71 -1.03 -7.07 -3.15
CA SER A 71 -0.49 -7.54 -1.87
C SER A 71 0.61 -6.65 -1.33
N GLY A 72 1.47 -6.12 -2.19
CA GLY A 72 2.51 -5.16 -1.80
C GLY A 72 1.97 -3.83 -1.31
N ASP A 73 0.91 -3.28 -1.94
CA ASP A 73 0.32 -2.01 -1.51
C ASP A 73 -0.29 -2.10 -0.11
N VAL A 74 -0.88 -3.24 0.22
CA VAL A 74 -1.57 -3.45 1.50
C VAL A 74 -0.61 -3.87 2.61
N ALA A 75 0.39 -4.71 2.30
CA ALA A 75 1.27 -5.32 3.30
C ALA A 75 2.56 -4.52 3.56
N THR A 76 2.96 -3.59 2.68
CA THR A 76 4.23 -2.85 2.78
C THR A 76 3.96 -1.39 3.12
N LEU A 77 4.07 -1.01 4.38
CA LEU A 77 3.85 0.37 4.86
C LEU A 77 5.15 1.17 5.06
N ASN A 78 6.31 0.50 5.11
CA ASN A 78 7.58 1.16 5.45
C ASN A 78 8.47 1.35 4.23
N TRP A 79 8.24 2.42 3.49
CA TRP A 79 9.06 2.75 2.32
C TRP A 79 10.49 3.15 2.70
N GLN A 80 10.72 3.68 3.89
CA GLN A 80 12.06 4.08 4.34
C GLN A 80 13.03 2.90 4.42
N GLN A 81 12.55 1.72 4.78
CA GLN A 81 13.36 0.50 4.78
C GLN A 81 13.67 0.00 3.37
N ASP A 82 12.73 0.15 2.44
CA ASP A 82 12.77 -0.48 1.13
C ASP A 82 13.35 0.41 0.03
N TYR A 83 13.28 1.73 0.21
CA TYR A 83 13.69 2.70 -0.81
C TYR A 83 14.75 3.65 -0.28
N GLN A 84 15.62 4.10 -1.19
CA GLN A 84 16.58 5.18 -0.95
C GLN A 84 16.16 6.42 -1.74
N LEU A 85 16.33 7.58 -1.14
CA LEU A 85 16.17 8.86 -1.82
C LEU A 85 17.35 9.07 -2.76
N VAL A 86 17.08 9.29 -4.06
CA VAL A 86 18.12 9.55 -5.08
C VAL A 86 18.07 10.96 -5.61
N ALA A 87 16.95 11.64 -5.57
CA ALA A 87 16.79 13.05 -5.93
C ALA A 87 15.65 13.71 -5.16
N ALA A 88 15.77 15.02 -4.95
CA ALA A 88 14.73 15.85 -4.36
C ALA A 88 14.69 17.20 -5.08
N ASP A 89 13.56 17.51 -5.74
CA ASP A 89 13.39 18.71 -6.56
C ASP A 89 12.20 19.54 -6.07
N ARG A 90 12.40 20.85 -5.91
CA ARG A 90 11.30 21.77 -5.60
C ARG A 90 10.44 22.00 -6.83
N GLN A 91 9.14 21.82 -6.66
CA GLN A 91 8.12 21.99 -7.67
C GLN A 91 7.10 23.01 -7.18
N SER A 92 6.22 23.51 -8.06
CA SER A 92 5.13 24.40 -7.68
C SER A 92 4.16 23.79 -6.66
N GLU A 93 3.97 22.46 -6.73
CA GLU A 93 3.03 21.72 -5.86
C GLU A 93 3.66 21.18 -4.57
N GLY A 94 4.98 21.42 -4.34
CA GLY A 94 5.70 20.88 -3.19
C GLY A 94 7.10 20.41 -3.53
N ILE A 95 7.56 19.33 -2.92
CA ILE A 95 8.86 18.72 -3.18
C ILE A 95 8.62 17.36 -3.82
N GLN A 96 9.18 17.13 -5.00
CA GLN A 96 9.23 15.82 -5.63
C GLN A 96 10.44 15.06 -5.12
N LEU A 97 10.22 13.85 -4.63
CA LEU A 97 11.23 12.93 -4.15
C LEU A 97 11.28 11.72 -5.08
N SER A 98 12.44 11.45 -5.67
CA SER A 98 12.68 10.23 -6.44
C SER A 98 13.25 9.15 -5.53
N LEU A 99 12.50 8.09 -5.34
CA LEU A 99 12.83 6.96 -4.48
C LEU A 99 13.18 5.75 -5.33
N GLN A 100 14.35 5.16 -5.12
CA GLN A 100 14.83 3.98 -5.81
C GLN A 100 14.81 2.77 -4.88
N ALA A 101 14.33 1.62 -5.36
CA ALA A 101 14.35 0.36 -4.63
C ALA A 101 15.78 -0.01 -4.22
N LYS A 102 15.98 -0.34 -2.93
CA LYS A 102 17.29 -0.75 -2.39
C LYS A 102 17.66 -2.18 -2.77
N ARG A 103 16.69 -2.97 -3.25
CA ARG A 103 16.86 -4.39 -3.56
C ARG A 103 15.85 -4.86 -4.60
N GLU A 104 16.12 -5.99 -5.20
CA GLU A 104 15.19 -6.70 -6.09
C GLU A 104 13.99 -7.29 -5.31
N GLY A 105 12.93 -7.65 -6.01
CA GLY A 105 11.75 -8.30 -5.43
C GLY A 105 10.75 -7.37 -4.74
N LEU A 106 11.01 -6.06 -4.70
CA LEU A 106 10.02 -5.08 -4.27
C LEU A 106 8.94 -4.89 -5.34
N SER A 107 7.76 -4.42 -4.92
CA SER A 107 6.62 -4.20 -5.82
C SER A 107 6.96 -3.24 -6.95
N TYR A 108 7.73 -2.21 -6.64
CA TYR A 108 8.08 -1.16 -7.58
C TYR A 108 9.59 -0.89 -7.54
N GLN A 109 10.17 -0.64 -8.71
CA GLN A 109 11.59 -0.32 -8.83
C GLN A 109 11.87 1.14 -8.46
N ARG A 110 10.91 2.03 -8.75
CA ARG A 110 11.03 3.46 -8.49
C ARG A 110 9.67 4.03 -8.07
N ILE A 111 9.70 4.99 -7.15
CA ILE A 111 8.54 5.77 -6.73
C ILE A 111 8.89 7.25 -6.86
N GLU A 112 8.06 8.00 -7.57
CA GLU A 112 8.09 9.47 -7.53
C GLU A 112 7.03 9.91 -6.52
N LEU A 113 7.46 10.56 -5.44
CA LEU A 113 6.61 10.98 -4.33
C LEU A 113 6.61 12.50 -4.24
N TRP A 114 5.44 13.12 -4.28
CA TRP A 114 5.27 14.54 -4.00
C TRP A 114 4.82 14.74 -2.57
N VAL A 115 5.55 15.59 -1.86
CA VAL A 115 5.24 15.97 -0.48
C VAL A 115 5.03 17.47 -0.38
N SER A 116 4.18 17.88 0.54
CA SER A 116 3.96 19.29 0.86
C SER A 116 5.26 19.94 1.34
N SER A 117 5.54 21.15 0.86
CA SER A 117 6.71 21.92 1.27
C SER A 117 6.63 22.47 2.70
N THR A 118 5.43 22.50 3.29
CA THR A 118 5.19 23.09 4.62
C THR A 118 5.34 22.07 5.75
N ASP A 119 4.82 20.86 5.56
CA ASP A 119 4.74 19.84 6.61
C ASP A 119 5.15 18.44 6.14
N GLN A 120 5.69 18.34 4.92
CA GLN A 120 6.16 17.09 4.31
C GLN A 120 5.08 15.99 4.19
N PHE A 121 3.80 16.37 4.28
CA PHE A 121 2.71 15.43 4.08
C PHE A 121 2.73 14.89 2.65
N PRO A 122 2.60 13.55 2.43
CA PRO A 122 2.52 12.98 1.11
C PRO A 122 1.23 13.43 0.41
N LEU A 123 1.38 13.94 -0.81
CA LEU A 123 0.27 14.43 -1.63
C LEU A 123 -0.15 13.37 -2.67
N ARG A 124 0.83 12.88 -3.41
CA ARG A 124 0.63 11.89 -4.47
C ARG A 124 1.90 11.10 -4.74
N ALA A 125 1.75 9.94 -5.37
CA ALA A 125 2.87 9.13 -5.81
C ALA A 125 2.62 8.49 -7.17
N GLU A 126 3.69 8.23 -7.90
CA GLU A 126 3.70 7.44 -9.12
C GLU A 126 4.64 6.24 -8.93
N PHE A 127 4.15 5.06 -9.27
CA PHE A 127 4.86 3.80 -9.06
C PHE A 127 5.32 3.20 -10.38
N TYR A 128 6.58 2.81 -10.47
CA TYR A 128 7.20 2.31 -11.69
C TYR A 128 7.75 0.89 -11.51
N LEU A 129 7.48 0.05 -12.50
CA LEU A 129 7.98 -1.32 -12.60
C LEU A 129 9.48 -1.33 -12.97
N PRO A 130 10.18 -2.48 -12.83
CA PRO A 130 11.55 -2.66 -13.33
C PRO A 130 11.73 -2.34 -14.81
N SER A 131 10.68 -2.51 -15.61
CA SER A 131 10.67 -2.14 -17.04
C SER A 131 10.66 -0.63 -17.31
N GLY A 132 10.56 0.21 -16.27
CA GLY A 132 10.35 1.66 -16.38
C GLY A 132 8.90 2.08 -16.66
N LYS A 133 7.99 1.12 -16.88
CA LYS A 133 6.57 1.40 -17.11
C LYS A 133 5.91 1.85 -15.82
N GLN A 134 5.13 2.93 -15.88
CA GLN A 134 4.28 3.37 -14.77
C GLN A 134 3.18 2.32 -14.51
N ALA A 135 3.15 1.79 -13.29
CA ALA A 135 2.18 0.79 -12.88
C ALA A 135 0.91 1.42 -12.31
N LYS A 136 1.07 2.42 -11.45
CA LYS A 136 -0.02 3.04 -10.70
C LYS A 136 0.25 4.51 -10.42
N TYR A 137 -0.82 5.17 -10.05
CA TYR A 137 -0.82 6.49 -9.44
C TYR A 137 -1.55 6.40 -8.09
N ALA A 138 -1.08 7.12 -7.08
CA ALA A 138 -1.76 7.24 -5.80
C ALA A 138 -1.96 8.69 -5.40
N ARG A 139 -3.04 8.95 -4.65
CA ARG A 139 -3.25 10.17 -3.88
C ARG A 139 -3.38 9.81 -2.41
N PHE A 140 -2.90 10.69 -1.53
CA PHE A 140 -2.97 10.50 -0.10
C PHE A 140 -3.99 11.45 0.49
N VAL A 141 -4.90 10.93 1.29
CA VAL A 141 -5.95 11.72 1.95
C VAL A 141 -5.50 12.06 3.36
N ARG A 142 -5.55 13.35 3.66
CA ARG A 142 -5.15 13.91 4.96
C ARG A 142 -6.29 13.81 5.96
N SER A 143 -5.98 13.56 7.23
CA SER A 143 -6.94 13.69 8.32
C SER A 143 -7.45 15.13 8.45
N SER A 144 -8.74 15.29 8.69
CA SER A 144 -9.38 16.61 8.85
C SER A 144 -9.22 17.23 10.23
N ALA A 145 -8.83 16.44 11.25
CA ALA A 145 -8.72 16.89 12.63
C ALA A 145 -7.53 16.24 13.34
N GLY A 146 -6.91 16.97 14.26
CA GLY A 146 -5.85 16.49 15.12
C GLY A 146 -4.58 17.35 15.09
N ALA A 147 -3.72 17.16 16.07
CA ALA A 147 -2.50 17.95 16.25
C ALA A 147 -1.43 17.70 15.17
N ALA A 148 -1.40 16.52 14.55
CA ALA A 148 -0.49 16.20 13.46
C ALA A 148 -1.24 15.60 12.27
N PRO A 149 -0.94 16.03 11.03
CA PRO A 149 -1.57 15.47 9.85
C PRO A 149 -1.12 14.01 9.66
N ARG A 150 -2.09 13.12 9.43
CA ARG A 150 -1.83 11.72 9.11
C ARG A 150 -2.54 11.31 7.82
N VAL A 151 -2.01 10.31 7.15
CA VAL A 151 -2.70 9.68 6.02
C VAL A 151 -3.84 8.85 6.57
N VAL A 152 -5.07 9.13 6.13
CA VAL A 152 -6.28 8.37 6.49
C VAL A 152 -6.77 7.50 5.36
N ALA A 153 -6.35 7.77 4.12
CA ALA A 153 -6.59 6.89 3.00
C ALA A 153 -5.54 7.07 1.90
N MET A 154 -5.38 6.03 1.08
CA MET A 154 -4.63 6.06 -0.15
C MET A 154 -5.54 5.64 -1.29
N GLU A 155 -5.74 6.52 -2.25
CA GLU A 155 -6.52 6.29 -3.47
C GLU A 155 -5.57 5.79 -4.56
N LEU A 156 -5.78 4.56 -5.03
CA LEU A 156 -5.02 3.95 -6.12
C LEU A 156 -5.80 4.06 -7.43
N LEU A 157 -5.14 4.56 -8.46
CA LEU A 157 -5.70 4.72 -9.79
C LEU A 157 -4.83 3.98 -10.81
N ASP A 158 -5.44 3.22 -11.68
CA ASP A 158 -4.82 2.74 -12.91
C ASP A 158 -4.99 3.81 -14.00
N ARG A 159 -3.88 4.39 -14.44
CA ARG A 159 -3.92 5.41 -15.51
C ARG A 159 -4.30 4.85 -16.88
N MET A 160 -4.18 3.55 -17.06
CA MET A 160 -4.24 3.01 -18.43
C MET A 160 -5.64 2.65 -18.90
N HIS A 161 -6.59 2.28 -18.04
CA HIS A 161 -7.80 1.61 -18.52
C HIS A 161 -9.10 1.85 -17.76
N SER A 162 -9.13 2.50 -16.61
CA SER A 162 -10.40 2.68 -15.90
C SER A 162 -10.51 4.00 -15.13
N LYS A 163 -11.74 4.50 -15.04
CA LYS A 163 -12.13 5.58 -14.13
C LYS A 163 -12.36 5.04 -12.69
N ASP A 164 -11.96 3.80 -12.47
CA ASP A 164 -12.17 3.12 -11.20
C ASP A 164 -11.08 3.49 -10.21
N VAL A 165 -11.46 3.76 -8.99
CA VAL A 165 -10.56 4.09 -7.89
C VAL A 165 -10.62 2.97 -6.86
N THR A 166 -9.47 2.54 -6.37
CA THR A 166 -9.39 1.65 -5.21
C THR A 166 -8.86 2.44 -4.02
N VAL A 167 -9.62 2.49 -2.94
CA VAL A 167 -9.27 3.24 -1.74
C VAL A 167 -8.85 2.28 -0.63
N LEU A 168 -7.65 2.50 -0.09
CA LEU A 168 -7.16 1.87 1.13
C LEU A 168 -7.44 2.84 2.29
N HIS A 169 -8.44 2.55 3.12
CA HIS A 169 -8.75 3.34 4.32
C HIS A 169 -7.90 2.89 5.51
N TYR A 170 -7.40 3.85 6.28
CA TYR A 170 -6.59 3.63 7.49
C TYR A 170 -7.35 4.21 8.70
N ASP A 171 -8.33 3.46 9.20
CA ASP A 171 -9.26 3.95 10.22
C ASP A 171 -8.59 4.04 11.61
N VAL A 172 -7.94 2.95 12.04
CA VAL A 172 -7.31 2.84 13.35
C VAL A 172 -5.90 2.29 13.20
N VAL A 173 -4.94 3.00 13.78
CA VAL A 173 -3.55 2.55 13.90
C VAL A 173 -3.17 2.52 15.38
N THR A 174 -2.91 1.32 15.92
CA THR A 174 -2.57 1.13 17.33
C THR A 174 -1.19 0.52 17.45
N PRO A 175 -0.21 1.25 18.02
CA PRO A 175 1.08 0.66 18.36
C PRO A 175 0.91 -0.44 19.41
N GLN A 176 1.42 -1.65 19.11
CA GLN A 176 1.42 -2.76 20.06
C GLN A 176 2.57 -3.72 19.78
N ALA A 177 3.05 -4.40 20.83
CA ALA A 177 4.00 -5.48 20.65
C ALA A 177 3.29 -6.70 20.05
N LEU A 178 3.81 -7.22 18.93
CA LEU A 178 3.29 -8.40 18.27
C LEU A 178 4.17 -9.62 18.58
N PRO A 179 3.61 -10.73 19.05
CA PRO A 179 4.40 -11.93 19.27
C PRO A 179 4.90 -12.52 17.95
N ALA A 180 6.16 -12.95 17.90
CA ALA A 180 6.81 -13.49 16.69
C ALA A 180 6.05 -14.68 16.02
N ARG A 181 5.28 -15.43 16.81
CA ARG A 181 4.46 -16.57 16.34
C ARG A 181 3.29 -16.19 15.43
N LEU A 182 3.03 -14.89 15.25
CA LEU A 182 1.98 -14.41 14.32
C LEU A 182 2.44 -14.42 12.85
N PHE A 183 3.75 -14.48 12.63
CA PHE A 183 4.37 -14.37 11.31
C PHE A 183 5.04 -15.68 10.88
#